data_899d75427b445da82416c71111ebc05d
#
_entry.id   899d75427b445da82416c71111ebc05d
#
_cell.length_a   1.000
_cell.length_b   1.000
_cell.length_c   1.000
_cell.angle_alpha   90.00
_cell.angle_beta   90.00
_cell.angle_gamma   90.00
#
_symmetry.space_group_name_H-M   'P 1'
#
loop_
_entity.id
_entity.type
_entity.pdbx_description
1 polymer ?
#
loop_
_entity_poly.entity_id
_entity_poly.type
_entity_poly.pdbx_seq_one_letter_code
_entity_poly.pdbx_strand_id
1 'polypeptide(L)'
;AYDRAHTIRTAVKPDAVPGDLNQPGHIFPLMAQAGGVLTRAGHTEAGCDLARIAGFEPSAVIVEILSEDGTMARLPELQKIADKHDFKIGSIEDLIKYRVANEKTVKKVSCNEIETDYGEFNVHLYQDLISKTSHLALVKGDIDKEKPTLVRVHVQNTIQDITVSYTHLTLP
;
A
#
# COMPACT_ATOMS: atom_id res chain seq x y z
N ALA A 1 32.89 -6.51 6.75
CA ALA A 1 31.71 -7.20 6.19
C ALA A 1 30.98 -8.02 7.28
N TYR A 2 31.69 -8.77 8.12
CA TYR A 2 31.08 -9.61 9.16
C TYR A 2 30.18 -8.81 10.12
N ASP A 3 30.69 -7.72 10.70
CA ASP A 3 29.96 -6.91 11.69
C ASP A 3 28.69 -6.31 11.12
N ARG A 4 28.72 -5.83 9.87
CA ARG A 4 27.51 -5.31 9.20
C ARG A 4 26.45 -6.40 9.00
N ALA A 5 26.86 -7.58 8.54
CA ALA A 5 25.95 -8.71 8.37
C ALA A 5 25.39 -9.18 9.72
N HIS A 6 26.22 -9.20 10.76
CA HIS A 6 25.79 -9.54 12.11
C HIS A 6 24.79 -8.53 12.66
N THR A 7 25.06 -7.24 12.53
CA THR A 7 24.15 -6.15 12.94
C THR A 7 22.78 -6.28 12.25
N ILE A 8 22.76 -6.48 10.93
CA ILE A 8 21.51 -6.64 10.16
C ILE A 8 20.73 -7.86 10.66
N ARG A 9 21.39 -9.01 10.81
CA ARG A 9 20.75 -10.25 11.29
C ARG A 9 20.21 -10.09 12.70
N THR A 10 20.92 -9.36 13.57
CA THR A 10 20.48 -9.09 14.94
C THR A 10 19.27 -8.17 14.95
N ALA A 11 19.29 -7.07 14.14
CA ALA A 11 18.20 -6.10 14.09
C ALA A 11 16.88 -6.70 13.57
N VAL A 12 16.94 -7.75 12.76
CA VAL A 12 15.75 -8.39 12.13
C VAL A 12 15.13 -9.47 13.02
N LYS A 13 15.79 -9.89 14.09
CA LYS A 13 15.23 -10.92 14.98
C LYS A 13 13.94 -10.44 15.63
N PRO A 14 12.92 -11.32 15.77
CA PRO A 14 11.65 -10.96 16.42
C PRO A 14 11.79 -10.51 17.88
N ASP A 15 12.84 -10.97 18.55
CA ASP A 15 13.16 -10.69 19.95
C ASP A 15 14.26 -9.63 20.14
N ALA A 16 14.63 -8.93 19.06
CA ALA A 16 15.65 -7.88 19.11
C ALA A 16 15.26 -6.76 20.08
N VAL A 17 16.20 -6.35 20.90
CA VAL A 17 16.05 -5.23 21.83
C VAL A 17 17.13 -4.16 21.56
N PRO A 18 16.90 -2.89 21.95
CA PRO A 18 17.85 -1.82 21.70
C PRO A 18 19.26 -2.09 22.20
N GLY A 19 19.40 -2.87 23.29
CA GLY A 19 20.70 -3.26 23.87
C GLY A 19 21.53 -4.23 23.02
N ASP A 20 20.93 -4.86 22.00
CA ASP A 20 21.64 -5.77 21.10
C ASP A 20 22.45 -5.02 20.02
N LEU A 21 22.23 -3.73 19.89
CA LEU A 21 22.87 -2.87 18.89
C LEU A 21 23.69 -1.76 19.55
N ASN A 22 24.88 -1.53 19.03
CA ASN A 22 25.72 -0.43 19.46
C ASN A 22 25.46 0.83 18.63
N GLN A 23 25.43 1.99 19.30
CA GLN A 23 25.38 3.32 18.69
C GLN A 23 26.57 4.14 19.18
N PRO A 24 27.31 4.81 18.23
CA PRO A 24 27.10 4.86 16.78
C PRO A 24 27.48 3.54 16.08
N GLY A 25 26.94 3.34 14.85
CA GLY A 25 27.18 2.13 14.05
C GLY A 25 27.31 2.43 12.56
N HIS A 26 27.52 1.36 11.77
CA HIS A 26 27.74 1.45 10.32
C HIS A 26 26.53 1.02 9.48
N ILE A 27 25.44 0.68 10.11
CA ILE A 27 24.16 0.35 9.48
C ILE A 27 23.17 1.45 9.82
N PHE A 28 22.52 1.98 8.79
CA PHE A 28 21.58 3.07 8.90
C PHE A 28 20.16 2.53 8.66
N PRO A 29 19.39 2.23 9.73
CA PRO A 29 18.04 1.73 9.58
C PRO A 29 17.12 2.83 9.08
N LEU A 30 16.25 2.47 8.14
CA LEU A 30 15.15 3.30 7.65
C LEU A 30 13.84 2.63 8.04
N MET A 31 12.91 3.40 8.57
CA MET A 31 11.58 2.90 8.93
C MET A 31 10.62 3.06 7.77
N ALA A 32 10.05 1.94 7.30
CA ALA A 32 8.99 1.94 6.32
C ALA A 32 7.67 2.47 6.90
N GLN A 33 6.87 3.10 6.06
CA GLN A 33 5.53 3.54 6.45
C GLN A 33 4.60 2.32 6.63
N ALA A 34 3.75 2.40 7.66
CA ALA A 34 2.68 1.42 7.84
C ALA A 34 1.77 1.39 6.60
N GLY A 35 1.45 0.19 6.11
CA GLY A 35 0.74 0.00 4.84
C GLY A 35 1.65 -0.19 3.63
N GLY A 36 2.98 0.01 3.78
CA GLY A 36 3.95 -0.26 2.73
C GLY A 36 3.74 0.62 1.50
N VAL A 37 3.95 0.06 0.31
CA VAL A 37 3.84 0.81 -0.97
C VAL A 37 2.44 1.37 -1.23
N LEU A 38 1.40 0.89 -0.54
CA LEU A 38 0.05 1.45 -0.64
C LEU A 38 -0.10 2.78 0.12
N THR A 39 0.81 3.08 1.04
CA THR A 39 0.86 4.36 1.75
C THR A 39 1.92 5.28 1.17
N ARG A 40 3.09 4.75 0.85
CA ARG A 40 4.21 5.49 0.27
C ARG A 40 4.88 4.65 -0.81
N ALA A 41 4.86 5.13 -2.05
CA ALA A 41 5.48 4.47 -3.19
C ALA A 41 7.02 4.63 -3.16
N GLY A 42 7.67 4.07 -2.14
CA GLY A 42 9.11 4.16 -1.90
C GLY A 42 9.81 2.78 -1.94
N HIS A 43 11.12 2.80 -2.20
CA HIS A 43 11.93 1.57 -2.22
C HIS A 43 12.05 0.91 -0.83
N THR A 44 12.02 1.71 0.24
CA THR A 44 12.02 1.22 1.63
C THR A 44 10.78 0.37 1.88
N GLU A 45 9.61 0.89 1.51
CA GLU A 45 8.33 0.19 1.62
C GLU A 45 8.28 -1.03 0.71
N ALA A 46 8.78 -0.90 -0.52
CA ALA A 46 8.80 -2.00 -1.49
C ALA A 46 9.65 -3.18 -0.99
N GLY A 47 10.82 -2.91 -0.41
CA GLY A 47 11.66 -3.95 0.17
C GLY A 47 10.99 -4.71 1.30
N CYS A 48 10.35 -3.99 2.23
CA CYS A 48 9.61 -4.60 3.34
C CYS A 48 8.38 -5.39 2.85
N ASP A 49 7.66 -4.86 1.87
CA ASP A 49 6.50 -5.54 1.28
C ASP A 49 6.88 -6.83 0.56
N LEU A 50 7.94 -6.81 -0.23
CA LEU A 50 8.44 -8.00 -0.92
C LEU A 50 8.86 -9.09 0.06
N ALA A 51 9.57 -8.72 1.15
CA ALA A 51 9.94 -9.65 2.21
C ALA A 51 8.70 -10.26 2.87
N ARG A 52 7.72 -9.43 3.24
CA ARG A 52 6.46 -9.86 3.86
C ARG A 52 5.65 -10.79 2.94
N ILE A 53 5.51 -10.44 1.67
CA ILE A 53 4.78 -11.24 0.68
C ILE A 53 5.45 -12.60 0.47
N ALA A 54 6.78 -12.64 0.56
CA ALA A 54 7.55 -13.88 0.48
C ALA A 54 7.53 -14.71 1.78
N GLY A 55 6.84 -14.24 2.84
CA GLY A 55 6.71 -14.96 4.12
C GLY A 55 7.89 -14.76 5.07
N PHE A 56 8.69 -13.73 4.87
CA PHE A 56 9.80 -13.34 5.74
C PHE A 56 9.43 -12.16 6.63
N GLU A 57 10.30 -11.87 7.61
CA GLU A 57 10.22 -10.63 8.38
C GLU A 57 10.24 -9.40 7.44
N PRO A 58 9.39 -8.37 7.68
CA PRO A 58 9.23 -7.24 6.78
C PRO A 58 10.42 -6.28 6.86
N SER A 59 11.58 -6.75 6.46
CA SER A 59 12.83 -6.00 6.42
C SER A 59 13.62 -6.33 5.17
N ALA A 60 14.39 -5.36 4.67
CA ALA A 60 15.20 -5.53 3.49
C ALA A 60 16.48 -4.72 3.58
N VAL A 61 17.53 -5.21 2.95
CA VAL A 61 18.75 -4.44 2.68
C VAL A 61 18.60 -3.78 1.33
N ILE A 62 18.71 -2.48 1.28
CA ILE A 62 18.62 -1.70 0.04
C ILE A 62 19.97 -1.05 -0.26
N VAL A 63 20.30 -0.92 -1.53
CA VAL A 63 21.51 -0.28 -2.02
C VAL A 63 21.23 0.38 -3.36
N GLU A 64 21.84 1.54 -3.57
CA GLU A 64 21.79 2.25 -4.85
C GLU A 64 22.84 1.71 -5.80
N ILE A 65 22.48 1.51 -7.07
CA ILE A 65 23.40 1.09 -8.13
C ILE A 65 23.87 2.33 -8.85
N LEU A 66 25.20 2.49 -8.91
CA LEU A 66 25.86 3.59 -9.60
C LEU A 66 26.36 3.14 -10.97
N SER A 67 26.35 4.04 -11.92
CA SER A 67 27.06 3.91 -13.20
C SER A 67 28.57 4.01 -13.01
N GLU A 68 29.37 3.63 -14.01
CA GLU A 68 30.84 3.66 -13.94
C GLU A 68 31.41 5.07 -13.69
N ASP A 69 30.69 6.10 -14.11
CA ASP A 69 31.06 7.51 -13.89
C ASP A 69 30.68 8.04 -12.49
N GLY A 70 30.08 7.19 -11.64
CA GLY A 70 29.64 7.53 -10.29
C GLY A 70 28.25 8.19 -10.20
N THR A 71 27.56 8.38 -11.31
CA THR A 71 26.17 8.84 -11.33
C THR A 71 25.20 7.71 -10.99
N MET A 72 23.96 8.04 -10.63
CA MET A 72 22.92 7.05 -10.38
C MET A 72 22.52 6.30 -11.65
N ALA A 73 22.68 4.99 -11.66
CA ALA A 73 22.26 4.17 -12.78
C ALA A 73 20.75 4.30 -13.02
N ARG A 74 20.37 4.42 -14.29
CA ARG A 74 18.98 4.51 -14.73
C ARG A 74 18.54 3.21 -15.40
N LEU A 75 17.25 3.10 -15.74
CA LEU A 75 16.67 1.85 -16.23
C LEU A 75 17.46 1.19 -17.36
N PRO A 76 18.01 1.90 -18.38
CA PRO A 76 18.79 1.25 -19.44
C PRO A 76 20.10 0.59 -18.95
N GLU A 77 20.77 1.20 -17.96
CA GLU A 77 21.98 0.65 -17.34
C GLU A 77 21.62 -0.51 -16.40
N LEU A 78 20.55 -0.33 -15.61
CA LEU A 78 20.05 -1.35 -14.69
C LEU A 78 19.62 -2.61 -15.42
N GLN A 79 19.01 -2.48 -16.61
CA GLN A 79 18.65 -3.64 -17.45
C GLN A 79 19.90 -4.44 -17.86
N LYS A 80 20.98 -3.77 -18.30
CA LYS A 80 22.23 -4.45 -18.64
C LYS A 80 22.85 -5.17 -17.44
N ILE A 81 22.78 -4.57 -16.25
CA ILE A 81 23.28 -5.17 -15.02
C ILE A 81 22.43 -6.39 -14.65
N ALA A 82 21.11 -6.27 -14.74
CA ALA A 82 20.20 -7.37 -14.47
C ALA A 82 20.43 -8.55 -15.41
N ASP A 83 20.54 -8.31 -16.71
CA ASP A 83 20.81 -9.34 -17.73
C ASP A 83 22.16 -10.02 -17.48
N LYS A 84 23.20 -9.23 -17.15
CA LYS A 84 24.54 -9.76 -16.86
C LYS A 84 24.61 -10.66 -15.63
N HIS A 85 23.81 -10.36 -14.60
CA HIS A 85 23.87 -11.04 -13.31
C HIS A 85 22.63 -11.92 -13.03
N ASP A 86 21.73 -12.08 -14.00
CA ASP A 86 20.44 -12.78 -13.85
C ASP A 86 19.59 -12.24 -12.69
N PHE A 87 19.56 -10.93 -12.55
CA PHE A 87 18.71 -10.27 -11.54
C PHE A 87 17.33 -10.02 -12.09
N LYS A 88 16.34 -10.07 -11.20
CA LYS A 88 14.97 -9.66 -11.52
C LYS A 88 14.83 -8.15 -11.37
N ILE A 89 14.13 -7.52 -12.30
CA ILE A 89 13.72 -6.12 -12.20
C ILE A 89 12.21 -6.08 -12.03
N GLY A 90 11.75 -5.28 -11.09
CA GLY A 90 10.35 -4.97 -10.87
C GLY A 90 10.15 -3.48 -10.67
N SER A 91 8.94 -2.99 -10.87
CA SER A 91 8.56 -1.61 -10.56
C SER A 91 7.72 -1.54 -9.29
N ILE A 92 7.80 -0.41 -8.57
CA ILE A 92 6.91 -0.15 -7.44
C ILE A 92 5.46 -0.08 -7.90
N GLU A 93 5.21 0.43 -9.11
CA GLU A 93 3.88 0.47 -9.71
C GLU A 93 3.26 -0.94 -9.84
N ASP A 94 4.03 -1.90 -10.33
CA ASP A 94 3.55 -3.28 -10.47
C ASP A 94 3.33 -3.95 -9.11
N LEU A 95 4.17 -3.64 -8.12
CA LEU A 95 3.96 -4.11 -6.75
C LEU A 95 2.68 -3.54 -6.15
N ILE A 96 2.38 -2.26 -6.37
CA ILE A 96 1.11 -1.63 -5.96
C ILE A 96 -0.07 -2.35 -6.63
N LYS A 97 -0.02 -2.55 -7.95
CA LYS A 97 -1.07 -3.28 -8.70
C LYS A 97 -1.27 -4.68 -8.14
N TYR A 98 -0.18 -5.40 -7.90
CA TYR A 98 -0.23 -6.74 -7.32
C TYR A 98 -0.91 -6.74 -5.95
N ARG A 99 -0.53 -5.84 -5.04
CA ARG A 99 -1.11 -5.75 -3.70
C ARG A 99 -2.59 -5.38 -3.74
N VAL A 100 -2.97 -4.39 -4.57
CA VAL A 100 -4.38 -4.00 -4.74
C VAL A 100 -5.23 -5.16 -5.26
N ALA A 101 -4.70 -5.97 -6.16
CA ALA A 101 -5.42 -7.12 -6.72
C ALA A 101 -5.53 -8.31 -5.76
N ASN A 102 -4.53 -8.52 -4.89
CA ASN A 102 -4.42 -9.73 -4.07
C ASN A 102 -4.69 -9.52 -2.58
N GLU A 103 -4.65 -8.28 -2.07
CA GLU A 103 -4.88 -7.97 -0.66
C GLU A 103 -6.24 -7.27 -0.47
N LYS A 104 -6.98 -7.68 0.55
CA LYS A 104 -8.18 -6.96 0.98
C LYS A 104 -7.79 -5.88 1.97
N THR A 105 -7.76 -4.63 1.51
CA THR A 105 -7.40 -3.47 2.33
C THR A 105 -8.58 -2.84 3.07
N VAL A 106 -9.80 -3.31 2.81
CA VAL A 106 -11.02 -2.83 3.45
C VAL A 106 -11.77 -3.96 4.16
N LYS A 107 -12.34 -3.64 5.32
CA LYS A 107 -13.16 -4.55 6.13
C LYS A 107 -14.56 -3.99 6.27
N LYS A 108 -15.58 -4.82 6.00
CA LYS A 108 -16.97 -4.49 6.32
C LYS A 108 -17.14 -4.50 7.84
N VAL A 109 -17.63 -3.41 8.39
CA VAL A 109 -17.84 -3.21 9.83
C VAL A 109 -19.29 -3.50 10.23
N SER A 110 -20.25 -2.93 9.47
CA SER A 110 -21.68 -3.08 9.74
C SER A 110 -22.50 -2.97 8.45
N CYS A 111 -23.75 -3.35 8.57
CA CYS A 111 -24.78 -3.15 7.56
C CYS A 111 -26.08 -2.80 8.29
N ASN A 112 -26.69 -1.70 7.89
CA ASN A 112 -27.98 -1.26 8.45
C ASN A 112 -28.90 -0.87 7.30
N GLU A 113 -30.20 -1.09 7.50
CA GLU A 113 -31.22 -0.59 6.60
C GLU A 113 -31.62 0.83 7.00
N ILE A 114 -31.78 1.71 6.05
CA ILE A 114 -32.30 3.05 6.24
C ILE A 114 -33.43 3.32 5.24
N GLU A 115 -34.46 4.00 5.70
CA GLU A 115 -35.53 4.53 4.86
C GLU A 115 -35.24 6.00 4.53
N THR A 116 -35.43 6.36 3.27
CA THR A 116 -35.22 7.74 2.77
C THR A 116 -36.38 8.13 1.87
N ASP A 117 -36.47 9.41 1.50
CA ASP A 117 -37.45 9.88 0.50
C ASP A 117 -37.30 9.21 -0.88
N TYR A 118 -36.17 8.54 -1.11
CA TYR A 118 -35.88 7.81 -2.35
C TYR A 118 -36.06 6.30 -2.22
N GLY A 119 -36.61 5.83 -1.07
CA GLY A 119 -36.84 4.44 -0.73
C GLY A 119 -35.81 3.87 0.25
N GLU A 120 -35.88 2.55 0.40
CA GLU A 120 -35.02 1.79 1.31
C GLU A 120 -33.63 1.54 0.74
N PHE A 121 -32.61 1.68 1.58
CA PHE A 121 -31.22 1.41 1.24
C PHE A 121 -30.56 0.55 2.33
N ASN A 122 -29.73 -0.38 1.89
CA ASN A 122 -28.75 -1.05 2.74
C ASN A 122 -27.48 -0.22 2.81
N VAL A 123 -27.15 0.29 3.98
CA VAL A 123 -25.92 1.06 4.23
C VAL A 123 -24.86 0.17 4.81
N HIS A 124 -23.83 -0.08 4.02
CA HIS A 124 -22.66 -0.84 4.44
C HIS A 124 -21.54 0.11 4.87
N LEU A 125 -21.08 -0.04 6.10
CA LEU A 125 -19.91 0.66 6.60
C LEU A 125 -18.67 -0.22 6.36
N TYR A 126 -17.68 0.35 5.70
CA TYR A 126 -16.36 -0.25 5.51
C TYR A 126 -15.31 0.60 6.21
N GLN A 127 -14.29 -0.04 6.75
CA GLN A 127 -13.10 0.59 7.27
C GLN A 127 -11.89 0.20 6.44
N ASP A 128 -11.15 1.19 5.97
CA ASP A 128 -9.82 0.98 5.40
C ASP A 128 -8.85 0.53 6.49
N LEU A 129 -8.14 -0.58 6.28
CA LEU A 129 -7.26 -1.18 7.27
C LEU A 129 -5.94 -0.44 7.43
N ILE A 130 -5.56 0.36 6.44
CA ILE A 130 -4.31 1.12 6.39
C ILE A 130 -4.53 2.52 6.98
N SER A 131 -5.38 3.31 6.34
CA SER A 131 -5.65 4.70 6.74
C SER A 131 -6.59 4.83 7.94
N LYS A 132 -7.29 3.74 8.29
CA LYS A 132 -8.36 3.70 9.32
C LYS A 132 -9.57 4.59 9.00
N THR A 133 -9.66 5.11 7.79
CA THR A 133 -10.81 5.88 7.32
C THR A 133 -12.03 4.99 7.10
N SER A 134 -13.21 5.59 7.25
CA SER A 134 -14.47 4.90 7.03
C SER A 134 -15.07 5.29 5.68
N HIS A 135 -15.66 4.32 5.01
CA HIS A 135 -16.35 4.47 3.74
C HIS A 135 -17.75 3.88 3.83
N LEU A 136 -18.70 4.50 3.15
CA LEU A 136 -20.08 4.04 3.08
C LEU A 136 -20.40 3.55 1.66
N ALA A 137 -21.11 2.43 1.59
CA ALA A 137 -21.75 1.99 0.36
C ALA A 137 -23.26 1.87 0.59
N LEU A 138 -24.02 2.67 -0.15
CA LEU A 138 -25.48 2.64 -0.13
C LEU A 138 -25.95 1.76 -1.28
N VAL A 139 -26.68 0.71 -0.97
CA VAL A 139 -27.15 -0.27 -1.95
C VAL A 139 -28.68 -0.24 -1.96
N LYS A 140 -29.29 -0.03 -3.10
CA LYS A 140 -30.73 -0.09 -3.32
C LYS A 140 -31.08 -1.38 -4.07
N GLY A 141 -31.93 -2.21 -3.47
CA GLY A 141 -32.29 -3.50 -4.02
C GLY A 141 -31.18 -4.54 -3.96
N ASP A 142 -31.34 -5.61 -4.71
CA ASP A 142 -30.43 -6.76 -4.73
C ASP A 142 -29.38 -6.62 -5.84
N ILE A 143 -28.14 -6.92 -5.52
CA ILE A 143 -27.04 -6.97 -6.48
C ILE A 143 -26.93 -8.39 -7.05
N ASP A 144 -27.18 -8.51 -8.35
CA ASP A 144 -26.94 -9.75 -9.10
C ASP A 144 -25.49 -9.78 -9.57
N LYS A 145 -24.73 -10.79 -9.12
CA LYS A 145 -23.30 -10.94 -9.47
C LYS A 145 -23.04 -11.21 -10.95
N GLU A 146 -24.05 -11.72 -11.65
CA GLU A 146 -23.96 -12.07 -13.07
C GLU A 146 -24.30 -10.90 -13.99
N LYS A 147 -24.73 -9.77 -13.43
CA LYS A 147 -25.11 -8.59 -14.20
C LYS A 147 -24.31 -7.36 -13.81
N PRO A 148 -24.06 -6.47 -14.78
CA PRO A 148 -23.46 -5.17 -14.48
C PRO A 148 -24.34 -4.38 -13.50
N THR A 149 -23.72 -3.80 -12.47
CA THR A 149 -24.39 -2.95 -11.48
C THR A 149 -24.03 -1.50 -11.71
N LEU A 150 -25.01 -0.63 -11.73
CA LEU A 150 -24.79 0.82 -11.81
C LEU A 150 -24.18 1.30 -10.50
N VAL A 151 -23.00 1.93 -10.58
CA VAL A 151 -22.26 2.42 -9.42
C VAL A 151 -21.94 3.90 -9.59
N ARG A 152 -22.21 4.69 -8.55
CA ARG A 152 -21.75 6.08 -8.43
C ARG A 152 -20.73 6.19 -7.31
N VAL A 153 -19.56 6.73 -7.63
CA VAL A 153 -18.54 7.09 -6.62
C VAL A 153 -18.73 8.56 -6.24
N HIS A 154 -18.80 8.83 -4.94
CA HIS A 154 -18.92 10.18 -4.38
C HIS A 154 -17.83 10.39 -3.33
N VAL A 155 -17.06 11.46 -3.49
CA VAL A 155 -16.09 11.92 -2.48
C VAL A 155 -16.82 12.91 -1.58
N GLN A 156 -16.98 12.56 -0.30
CA GLN A 156 -17.66 13.40 0.68
C GLN A 156 -17.00 14.78 0.79
N ASN A 157 -17.82 15.82 0.66
CA ASN A 157 -17.48 17.19 0.98
C ASN A 157 -18.59 17.77 1.83
N THR A 158 -18.40 17.80 3.15
CA THR A 158 -19.42 18.14 4.13
C THR A 158 -20.10 19.47 3.83
N ILE A 159 -19.37 20.50 3.41
CA ILE A 159 -19.95 21.82 3.11
C ILE A 159 -20.81 21.73 1.86
N GLN A 160 -20.29 21.17 0.78
CA GLN A 160 -21.02 21.06 -0.49
C GLN A 160 -22.23 20.13 -0.36
N ASP A 161 -22.10 19.04 0.39
CA ASP A 161 -23.17 18.07 0.62
C ASP A 161 -24.33 18.65 1.44
N ILE A 162 -24.02 19.44 2.50
CA ILE A 162 -25.05 20.11 3.32
C ILE A 162 -25.69 21.28 2.60
N THR A 163 -24.90 22.08 1.88
CA THR A 163 -25.40 23.28 1.19
C THR A 163 -25.98 22.98 -0.18
N VAL A 164 -25.87 21.73 -0.66
CA VAL A 164 -26.28 21.31 -2.01
C VAL A 164 -25.67 22.22 -3.10
N SER A 165 -24.44 22.70 -2.85
CA SER A 165 -23.77 23.71 -3.68
C SER A 165 -23.00 23.11 -4.87
N TYR A 166 -23.04 21.78 -5.06
CA TYR A 166 -22.49 21.15 -6.26
C TYR A 166 -23.48 21.33 -7.42
N THR A 167 -23.09 22.14 -8.36
CA THR A 167 -23.82 22.32 -9.59
C THR A 167 -23.72 21.04 -10.45
N HIS A 168 -24.89 20.43 -10.67
CA HIS A 168 -25.17 19.49 -11.75
C HIS A 168 -24.25 18.28 -11.92
N LEU A 169 -24.53 17.25 -11.17
CA LEU A 169 -24.28 15.89 -11.63
C LEU A 169 -25.47 15.48 -12.50
N THR A 170 -25.46 15.90 -13.74
CA THR A 170 -26.29 15.27 -14.78
C THR A 170 -25.75 13.86 -14.94
N LEU A 171 -26.53 12.87 -14.53
CA LEU A 171 -26.32 11.50 -14.97
C LEU A 171 -26.53 11.48 -16.49
N PRO A 172 -25.66 10.78 -17.25
CA PRO A 172 -25.89 10.54 -18.65
C PRO A 172 -27.16 9.72 -18.88
#